data_8da635b22ce0cd7a83dc78c706791f84
#
_entry.id   8da635b22ce0cd7a83dc78c706791f84
#
_cell.length_a   1.000
_cell.length_b   1.000
_cell.length_c   1.000
_cell.angle_alpha   90.00
_cell.angle_beta   90.00
_cell.angle_gamma   90.00
#
_symmetry.space_group_name_H-M   'P 1'
#
loop_
_entity.id
_entity.type
_entity.pdbx_description
1 polymer ?
#
loop_
_entity_poly.entity_id
_entity_poly.type
_entity_poly.pdbx_seq_one_letter_code
_entity_poly.pdbx_strand_id
1 'polypeptide(L)'
;MNKFSKHFLSVLMSFAIYSGLAQTHKLEKLWETDTIVRVPESVLPDFKKGILYVSEIDGNPNAVDGKGGVAKITVDGKIIDLDFTTGLNAPKGLGRFGNELYAADLSEVAVIDINTGKIKSKIAVDSAKALNDITVDAKGIVYVSDSKTKKIHRIENGKVSTFLTNVAGVNGLKAVGDELFILGGQKFMKADSRGNLTQIAMLSCGGDGLEPVGNGDFLITCWAGHIFYVTADGKIETLLDTQEKKVNTADLAYDNIKHILYVPTFWGNKVMAYKLITTK
;
A
#
# COMPACT_ATOMS: atom_id res chain seq x y z
N MET A 1 -30.56 76.26 -11.63
CA MET A 1 -31.26 74.98 -11.66
C MET A 1 -30.25 73.89 -11.99
N ASN A 2 -29.72 73.23 -10.97
CA ASN A 2 -28.70 72.16 -11.15
C ASN A 2 -29.38 70.79 -10.91
N LYS A 3 -29.37 69.96 -11.96
CA LYS A 3 -29.86 68.57 -11.88
C LYS A 3 -28.68 67.66 -11.44
N PHE A 4 -28.78 67.15 -10.24
CA PHE A 4 -27.88 66.08 -9.79
C PHE A 4 -28.37 64.72 -10.35
N SER A 5 -27.55 64.10 -11.20
CA SER A 5 -27.75 62.74 -11.67
C SER A 5 -27.18 61.75 -10.61
N LYS A 6 -28.05 60.90 -10.01
CA LYS A 6 -27.65 59.84 -9.11
C LYS A 6 -27.31 58.61 -9.95
N HIS A 7 -26.01 58.24 -10.00
CA HIS A 7 -25.60 56.96 -10.56
C HIS A 7 -25.74 55.88 -9.47
N PHE A 8 -26.61 54.93 -9.67
CA PHE A 8 -26.71 53.73 -8.86
C PHE A 8 -25.69 52.70 -9.37
N LEU A 9 -24.63 52.45 -8.56
CA LEU A 9 -23.64 51.44 -8.84
C LEU A 9 -24.16 50.11 -8.30
N SER A 10 -24.65 49.22 -9.21
CA SER A 10 -25.10 47.89 -8.88
C SER A 10 -23.86 46.98 -8.74
N VAL A 11 -23.54 46.56 -7.52
CA VAL A 11 -22.48 45.57 -7.24
C VAL A 11 -23.12 44.18 -7.40
N LEU A 12 -22.82 43.54 -8.51
CA LEU A 12 -23.13 42.11 -8.70
C LEU A 12 -22.15 41.28 -7.85
N MET A 13 -22.66 40.75 -6.74
CA MET A 13 -21.95 39.77 -5.90
C MET A 13 -22.12 38.38 -6.55
N SER A 14 -21.10 37.93 -7.29
CA SER A 14 -21.06 36.57 -7.81
C SER A 14 -20.76 35.58 -6.66
N PHE A 15 -21.79 34.86 -6.23
CA PHE A 15 -21.62 33.68 -5.37
C PHE A 15 -21.01 32.56 -6.18
N ALA A 16 -19.72 32.29 -5.95
CA ALA A 16 -19.12 31.04 -6.40
C ALA A 16 -19.73 29.88 -5.59
N ILE A 17 -20.60 29.12 -6.23
CA ILE A 17 -21.11 27.87 -5.66
C ILE A 17 -19.96 26.87 -5.75
N TYR A 18 -19.24 26.66 -4.64
CA TYR A 18 -18.40 25.48 -4.49
C TYR A 18 -19.32 24.27 -4.35
N SER A 19 -19.59 23.59 -5.46
CA SER A 19 -20.14 22.24 -5.42
C SER A 19 -19.05 21.32 -4.86
N GLY A 20 -19.06 21.11 -3.55
CA GLY A 20 -18.30 20.02 -2.96
C GLY A 20 -18.76 18.72 -3.65
N LEU A 21 -17.83 17.99 -4.28
CA LEU A 21 -18.13 16.66 -4.81
C LEU A 21 -18.62 15.84 -3.61
N ALA A 22 -19.85 15.36 -3.69
CA ALA A 22 -20.38 14.46 -2.67
C ALA A 22 -19.50 13.21 -2.63
N GLN A 23 -19.10 12.79 -1.42
CA GLN A 23 -18.34 11.58 -1.24
C GLN A 23 -19.14 10.39 -1.78
N THR A 24 -18.57 9.67 -2.76
CA THR A 24 -19.24 8.55 -3.41
C THR A 24 -18.89 7.21 -2.78
N HIS A 25 -17.88 7.17 -1.90
CA HIS A 25 -17.45 5.98 -1.19
C HIS A 25 -17.26 6.28 0.31
N LYS A 26 -17.43 5.25 1.15
CA LYS A 26 -17.11 5.30 2.59
C LYS A 26 -16.56 3.97 3.07
N LEU A 27 -15.82 4.02 4.17
CA LEU A 27 -15.35 2.84 4.87
C LEU A 27 -16.19 2.61 6.13
N GLU A 28 -16.62 1.36 6.32
CA GLU A 28 -17.24 0.89 7.55
C GLU A 28 -16.32 -0.15 8.19
N LYS A 29 -15.87 0.12 9.44
CA LYS A 29 -14.99 -0.79 10.16
C LYS A 29 -15.73 -2.08 10.49
N LEU A 30 -15.18 -3.22 10.11
CA LEU A 30 -15.72 -4.54 10.39
C LEU A 30 -15.14 -5.12 11.68
N TRP A 31 -13.80 -5.13 11.78
CA TRP A 31 -13.09 -5.68 12.93
C TRP A 31 -11.66 -5.12 13.02
N GLU A 32 -11.03 -5.36 14.15
CA GLU A 32 -9.58 -5.24 14.36
C GLU A 32 -9.09 -6.42 15.19
N THR A 33 -7.84 -6.81 15.02
CA THR A 33 -7.19 -7.80 15.90
C THR A 33 -6.90 -7.19 17.27
N ASP A 34 -6.58 -8.04 18.25
CA ASP A 34 -5.91 -7.60 19.46
C ASP A 34 -4.55 -6.96 19.12
N THR A 35 -3.99 -6.17 20.06
CA THR A 35 -2.70 -5.46 19.95
C THR A 35 -1.50 -6.40 20.13
N ILE A 36 -1.47 -7.50 19.39
CA ILE A 36 -0.47 -8.56 19.51
C ILE A 36 0.24 -8.89 18.20
N VAL A 37 -0.16 -8.29 17.09
CA VAL A 37 0.53 -8.38 15.80
C VAL A 37 1.68 -7.40 15.82
N ARG A 38 2.91 -7.89 15.79
CA ARG A 38 4.13 -7.14 16.16
C ARG A 38 4.60 -6.20 15.04
N VAL A 39 4.26 -4.93 15.14
CA VAL A 39 4.58 -3.88 14.15
C VAL A 39 4.27 -4.37 12.72
N PRO A 40 2.96 -4.66 12.42
CA PRO A 40 2.57 -5.20 11.13
C PRO A 40 2.71 -4.14 10.05
N GLU A 41 3.27 -4.54 8.90
CA GLU A 41 3.56 -3.61 7.82
C GLU A 41 2.78 -3.94 6.54
N SER A 42 2.75 -5.19 6.10
CA SER A 42 2.03 -5.61 4.89
C SER A 42 1.09 -6.78 5.17
N VAL A 43 0.04 -6.86 4.36
CA VAL A 43 -0.95 -7.96 4.40
C VAL A 43 -1.06 -8.57 3.00
N LEU A 44 -0.83 -9.88 2.90
CA LEU A 44 -1.01 -10.64 1.66
C LEU A 44 -2.11 -11.69 1.81
N PRO A 45 -3.22 -11.62 1.04
CA PRO A 45 -4.33 -12.53 1.20
C PRO A 45 -4.17 -13.86 0.42
N ASP A 46 -4.64 -14.93 1.02
CA ASP A 46 -5.05 -16.16 0.35
C ASP A 46 -6.56 -16.38 0.57
N PHE A 47 -7.37 -15.69 -0.22
CA PHE A 47 -8.83 -15.71 -0.08
C PHE A 47 -9.43 -17.13 -0.29
N LYS A 48 -8.76 -18.00 -1.05
CA LYS A 48 -9.21 -19.38 -1.24
C LYS A 48 -9.10 -20.19 0.05
N LYS A 49 -8.10 -19.90 0.86
CA LYS A 49 -7.88 -20.54 2.17
C LYS A 49 -8.51 -19.76 3.32
N GLY A 50 -9.01 -18.55 3.09
CA GLY A 50 -9.52 -17.65 4.13
C GLY A 50 -8.42 -17.14 5.07
N ILE A 51 -7.20 -16.93 4.55
CA ILE A 51 -6.00 -16.58 5.32
C ILE A 51 -5.45 -15.23 4.83
N LEU A 52 -4.89 -14.47 5.77
CA LEU A 52 -4.04 -13.32 5.54
C LEU A 52 -2.65 -13.64 6.11
N TYR A 53 -1.61 -13.45 5.32
CA TYR A 53 -0.22 -13.41 5.76
C TYR A 53 0.12 -11.97 6.09
N VAL A 54 0.75 -11.74 7.24
CA VAL A 54 1.06 -10.39 7.74
C VAL A 54 2.55 -10.33 8.05
N SER A 55 3.27 -9.43 7.42
CA SER A 55 4.68 -9.18 7.81
C SER A 55 4.73 -8.51 9.17
N GLU A 56 5.60 -8.99 10.04
CA GLU A 56 5.85 -8.46 11.36
C GLU A 56 7.30 -7.99 11.47
N ILE A 57 7.50 -6.69 11.64
CA ILE A 57 8.83 -6.11 11.87
C ILE A 57 9.36 -6.50 13.24
N ASP A 58 8.49 -6.60 14.23
CA ASP A 58 8.81 -6.92 15.64
C ASP A 58 9.96 -6.07 16.21
N GLY A 59 9.77 -4.76 16.19
CA GLY A 59 10.71 -3.81 16.76
C GLY A 59 11.12 -2.66 15.85
N ASN A 60 12.43 -2.44 15.71
CA ASN A 60 12.95 -1.35 14.91
C ASN A 60 12.94 -1.71 13.41
N PRO A 61 12.29 -0.91 12.54
CA PRO A 61 12.15 -1.20 11.11
C PRO A 61 13.46 -1.17 10.29
N ASN A 62 14.59 -0.89 10.93
CA ASN A 62 15.92 -0.92 10.32
C ASN A 62 16.90 -1.86 11.05
N ALA A 63 16.44 -2.63 12.04
CA ALA A 63 17.32 -3.52 12.79
C ALA A 63 17.61 -4.80 12.00
N VAL A 64 18.86 -5.26 12.13
CA VAL A 64 19.30 -6.59 11.65
C VAL A 64 19.43 -7.44 12.89
N ASP A 65 18.33 -7.98 13.42
CA ASP A 65 18.30 -8.66 14.71
C ASP A 65 17.59 -10.03 14.70
N GLY A 66 17.05 -10.43 13.54
CA GLY A 66 16.39 -11.72 13.35
C GLY A 66 15.07 -11.90 14.09
N LYS A 67 14.43 -10.82 14.57
CA LYS A 67 13.14 -10.89 15.32
C LYS A 67 11.94 -10.89 14.42
N GLY A 68 12.04 -10.26 13.23
CA GLY A 68 10.94 -10.15 12.30
C GLY A 68 10.47 -11.49 11.77
N GLY A 69 9.25 -11.50 11.25
CA GLY A 69 8.62 -12.71 10.76
C GLY A 69 7.39 -12.46 9.89
N VAL A 70 6.63 -13.52 9.70
CA VAL A 70 5.32 -13.47 9.04
C VAL A 70 4.31 -14.19 9.92
N ALA A 71 3.25 -13.50 10.29
CA ALA A 71 2.10 -14.08 10.97
C ALA A 71 1.05 -14.61 9.98
N LYS A 72 0.20 -15.51 10.45
CA LYS A 72 -1.03 -15.93 9.77
C LYS A 72 -2.23 -15.58 10.63
N ILE A 73 -3.19 -14.92 10.01
CA ILE A 73 -4.50 -14.64 10.61
C ILE A 73 -5.61 -15.07 9.64
N THR A 74 -6.82 -15.23 10.13
CA THR A 74 -7.96 -15.48 9.25
C THR A 74 -8.49 -14.17 8.64
N VAL A 75 -9.27 -14.25 7.57
CA VAL A 75 -9.93 -13.06 6.96
C VAL A 75 -10.97 -12.40 7.88
N ASP A 76 -11.35 -13.04 8.98
CA ASP A 76 -12.21 -12.49 10.04
C ASP A 76 -11.42 -12.03 11.28
N GLY A 77 -10.09 -11.94 11.18
CA GLY A 77 -9.23 -11.30 12.16
C GLY A 77 -8.75 -12.20 13.31
N LYS A 78 -9.02 -13.52 13.27
CA LYS A 78 -8.54 -14.45 14.30
C LYS A 78 -7.10 -14.83 14.04
N ILE A 79 -6.29 -14.81 15.07
CA ILE A 79 -4.90 -15.26 15.00
C ILE A 79 -4.86 -16.78 14.79
N ILE A 80 -4.11 -17.22 13.78
CA ILE A 80 -3.80 -18.64 13.54
C ILE A 80 -2.43 -18.96 14.10
N ASP A 81 -1.42 -18.18 13.73
CA ASP A 81 -0.02 -18.40 14.09
C ASP A 81 0.75 -17.08 13.93
N LEU A 82 1.28 -16.53 15.01
CA LEU A 82 2.09 -15.32 14.98
C LEU A 82 3.54 -15.59 14.53
N ASP A 83 3.99 -16.84 14.65
CA ASP A 83 5.36 -17.24 14.36
C ASP A 83 5.43 -18.19 13.15
N PHE A 84 4.51 -18.03 12.17
CA PHE A 84 4.46 -18.85 10.97
C PHE A 84 5.79 -18.86 10.20
N THR A 85 6.44 -17.69 10.09
CA THR A 85 7.82 -17.56 9.65
C THR A 85 8.57 -16.72 10.67
N THR A 86 9.76 -17.13 11.06
CA THR A 86 10.63 -16.42 11.99
C THR A 86 12.04 -16.28 11.42
N GLY A 87 12.88 -15.41 12.02
CA GLY A 87 14.28 -15.24 11.61
C GLY A 87 14.49 -14.29 10.43
N LEU A 88 13.50 -13.46 10.13
CA LEU A 88 13.65 -12.27 9.30
C LEU A 88 14.13 -11.10 10.18
N ASN A 89 14.64 -10.04 9.54
CA ASN A 89 15.10 -8.86 10.28
C ASN A 89 13.95 -7.87 10.51
N ALA A 90 13.54 -7.18 9.45
CA ALA A 90 12.44 -6.22 9.49
C ALA A 90 11.63 -6.34 8.18
N PRO A 91 10.92 -7.46 7.98
CA PRO A 91 10.20 -7.70 6.74
C PRO A 91 9.07 -6.67 6.57
N LYS A 92 8.91 -6.21 5.33
CA LYS A 92 7.88 -5.24 4.95
C LYS A 92 6.96 -5.84 3.90
N GLY A 93 6.97 -5.33 2.68
CA GLY A 93 6.11 -5.81 1.61
C GLY A 93 6.15 -7.31 1.39
N LEU A 94 4.99 -7.89 1.10
CA LEU A 94 4.81 -9.30 0.81
C LEU A 94 4.29 -9.51 -0.60
N GLY A 95 4.83 -10.51 -1.31
CA GLY A 95 4.36 -10.94 -2.61
C GLY A 95 4.25 -12.45 -2.71
N ARG A 96 3.52 -12.97 -3.73
CA ARG A 96 3.35 -14.42 -3.90
C ARG A 96 3.39 -14.84 -5.35
N PHE A 97 4.05 -15.97 -5.61
CA PHE A 97 3.92 -16.70 -6.85
C PHE A 97 3.90 -18.21 -6.58
N GLY A 98 2.83 -18.87 -7.01
CA GLY A 98 2.64 -20.30 -6.72
C GLY A 98 2.67 -20.60 -5.21
N ASN A 99 3.62 -21.44 -4.78
CA ASN A 99 3.83 -21.82 -3.38
C ASN A 99 4.95 -21.00 -2.70
N GLU A 100 5.43 -19.93 -3.32
CA GLU A 100 6.45 -19.07 -2.78
C GLU A 100 5.87 -17.74 -2.32
N LEU A 101 6.13 -17.41 -1.06
CA LEU A 101 5.88 -16.11 -0.45
C LEU A 101 7.21 -15.36 -0.44
N TYR A 102 7.21 -14.14 -0.96
CA TYR A 102 8.37 -13.24 -0.98
C TYR A 102 8.18 -12.17 0.07
N ALA A 103 9.23 -11.87 0.83
CA ALA A 103 9.23 -10.79 1.82
C ALA A 103 10.44 -9.88 1.60
N ALA A 104 10.23 -8.57 1.52
CA ALA A 104 11.29 -7.58 1.47
C ALA A 104 11.91 -7.43 2.87
N ASP A 105 13.16 -7.85 3.05
CA ASP A 105 13.84 -7.84 4.34
C ASP A 105 15.13 -7.03 4.27
N LEU A 106 15.02 -5.71 4.44
CA LEU A 106 16.10 -4.72 4.44
C LEU A 106 16.91 -4.67 3.13
N SER A 107 17.82 -5.61 2.90
CA SER A 107 18.70 -5.68 1.73
C SER A 107 18.59 -6.99 0.95
N GLU A 108 17.67 -7.85 1.36
CA GLU A 108 17.44 -9.15 0.74
C GLU A 108 15.93 -9.40 0.56
N VAL A 109 15.58 -10.26 -0.38
CA VAL A 109 14.22 -10.78 -0.52
C VAL A 109 14.21 -12.21 -0.03
N ALA A 110 13.53 -12.48 1.07
CA ALA A 110 13.33 -13.81 1.59
C ALA A 110 12.30 -14.58 0.74
N VAL A 111 12.61 -15.81 0.37
CA VAL A 111 11.70 -16.75 -0.32
C VAL A 111 11.27 -17.80 0.69
N ILE A 112 9.98 -17.84 0.96
CA ILE A 112 9.36 -18.65 2.01
C ILE A 112 8.43 -19.68 1.37
N ASP A 113 8.44 -20.91 1.83
CA ASP A 113 7.43 -21.91 1.46
C ASP A 113 6.10 -21.56 2.15
N ILE A 114 5.10 -21.21 1.36
CA ILE A 114 3.81 -20.72 1.88
C ILE A 114 2.99 -21.80 2.62
N ASN A 115 3.35 -23.08 2.49
CA ASN A 115 2.66 -24.16 3.19
C ASN A 115 3.27 -24.43 4.57
N THR A 116 4.58 -24.24 4.70
CA THR A 116 5.33 -24.59 5.92
C THR A 116 5.87 -23.40 6.71
N GLY A 117 5.91 -22.20 6.12
CA GLY A 117 6.53 -21.02 6.70
C GLY A 117 8.07 -21.03 6.70
N LYS A 118 8.70 -22.07 6.17
CA LYS A 118 10.16 -22.20 6.18
C LYS A 118 10.80 -21.30 5.12
N ILE A 119 11.82 -20.56 5.50
CA ILE A 119 12.67 -19.80 4.57
C ILE A 119 13.44 -20.80 3.70
N LYS A 120 13.21 -20.76 2.39
CA LYS A 120 13.88 -21.61 1.39
C LYS A 120 15.22 -21.03 0.97
N SER A 121 15.25 -19.72 0.76
CA SER A 121 16.42 -18.97 0.34
C SER A 121 16.25 -17.49 0.62
N LYS A 122 17.35 -16.74 0.53
CA LYS A 122 17.39 -15.30 0.60
C LYS A 122 18.12 -14.78 -0.64
N ILE A 123 17.50 -13.88 -1.37
CA ILE A 123 18.05 -13.28 -2.59
C ILE A 123 18.61 -11.91 -2.19
N ALA A 124 19.94 -11.82 -2.15
CA ALA A 124 20.61 -10.54 -1.90
C ALA A 124 20.35 -9.56 -3.05
N VAL A 125 19.97 -8.32 -2.72
CA VAL A 125 19.83 -7.24 -3.68
C VAL A 125 21.03 -6.30 -3.53
N ASP A 126 22.00 -6.42 -4.42
CA ASP A 126 23.24 -5.66 -4.34
C ASP A 126 23.00 -4.16 -4.24
N SER A 127 23.69 -3.52 -3.29
CA SER A 127 23.56 -2.09 -2.97
C SER A 127 22.21 -1.64 -2.44
N ALA A 128 21.25 -2.53 -2.19
CA ALA A 128 20.01 -2.17 -1.50
C ALA A 128 20.27 -1.70 -0.07
N LYS A 129 19.44 -0.78 0.40
CA LYS A 129 19.58 -0.18 1.74
C LYS A 129 18.30 -0.16 2.55
N ALA A 130 17.15 -0.23 1.90
CA ALA A 130 15.85 -0.25 2.55
C ALA A 130 14.80 -0.77 1.56
N LEU A 131 14.86 -2.07 1.28
CA LEU A 131 13.79 -2.73 0.54
C LEU A 131 12.49 -2.54 1.31
N ASN A 132 11.43 -2.20 0.58
CA ASN A 132 10.16 -1.86 1.18
C ASN A 132 9.05 -2.72 0.59
N ASP A 133 8.38 -2.31 -0.46
CA ASP A 133 7.25 -3.07 -0.97
C ASP A 133 7.63 -4.04 -2.09
N ILE A 134 6.81 -5.10 -2.22
CA ILE A 134 6.96 -6.16 -3.22
C ILE A 134 5.65 -6.39 -3.95
N THR A 135 5.73 -6.50 -5.27
CA THR A 135 4.67 -7.09 -6.09
C THR A 135 5.23 -8.17 -7.02
N VAL A 136 4.40 -9.15 -7.36
CA VAL A 136 4.76 -10.21 -8.30
C VAL A 136 3.77 -10.22 -9.44
N ASP A 137 4.28 -10.18 -10.67
CA ASP A 137 3.43 -10.22 -11.85
C ASP A 137 2.93 -11.65 -12.19
N ALA A 138 2.05 -11.76 -13.17
CA ALA A 138 1.48 -13.03 -13.60
C ALA A 138 2.52 -14.03 -14.19
N LYS A 139 3.72 -13.54 -14.53
CA LYS A 139 4.84 -14.35 -15.07
C LYS A 139 5.80 -14.82 -13.96
N GLY A 140 5.58 -14.37 -12.70
CA GLY A 140 6.43 -14.66 -11.55
C GLY A 140 7.63 -13.73 -11.43
N ILE A 141 7.63 -12.61 -12.12
CA ILE A 141 8.64 -11.57 -11.97
C ILE A 141 8.33 -10.79 -10.70
N VAL A 142 9.32 -10.72 -9.80
CA VAL A 142 9.20 -9.96 -8.55
C VAL A 142 9.76 -8.55 -8.77
N TYR A 143 8.98 -7.54 -8.43
CA TYR A 143 9.43 -6.15 -8.33
C TYR A 143 9.50 -5.75 -6.87
N VAL A 144 10.62 -5.14 -6.47
CA VAL A 144 10.82 -4.67 -5.10
C VAL A 144 11.34 -3.24 -5.09
N SER A 145 10.73 -2.38 -4.28
CA SER A 145 11.16 -1.00 -4.10
C SER A 145 12.28 -0.89 -3.07
N ASP A 146 13.21 0.03 -3.29
CA ASP A 146 14.23 0.44 -2.33
C ASP A 146 14.10 1.94 -2.06
N SER A 147 13.49 2.27 -0.95
CA SER A 147 13.13 3.64 -0.58
C SER A 147 14.35 4.53 -0.37
N LYS A 148 15.48 3.99 0.12
CA LYS A 148 16.72 4.75 0.33
C LYS A 148 17.51 4.98 -0.95
N THR A 149 17.61 3.98 -1.82
CA THR A 149 18.36 4.12 -3.08
C THR A 149 17.52 4.69 -4.21
N LYS A 150 16.20 4.89 -3.99
CA LYS A 150 15.24 5.41 -4.97
C LYS A 150 15.17 4.56 -6.23
N LYS A 151 15.24 3.23 -6.05
CA LYS A 151 15.23 2.25 -7.13
C LYS A 151 14.04 1.31 -7.01
N ILE A 152 13.68 0.71 -8.15
CA ILE A 152 12.86 -0.48 -8.19
C ILE A 152 13.71 -1.57 -8.83
N HIS A 153 13.90 -2.66 -8.10
CA HIS A 153 14.61 -3.82 -8.59
C HIS A 153 13.62 -4.83 -9.17
N ARG A 154 14.11 -5.62 -10.11
CA ARG A 154 13.39 -6.71 -10.77
C ARG A 154 14.15 -8.00 -10.54
N ILE A 155 13.46 -9.02 -10.05
CA ILE A 155 14.02 -10.35 -9.83
C ILE A 155 13.29 -11.32 -10.75
N GLU A 156 14.02 -11.97 -11.63
CA GLU A 156 13.50 -12.96 -12.58
C GLU A 156 14.40 -14.19 -12.55
N ASN A 157 13.83 -15.37 -12.30
CA ASN A 157 14.57 -16.62 -12.15
C ASN A 157 15.77 -16.51 -11.17
N GLY A 158 15.56 -15.80 -10.04
CA GLY A 158 16.57 -15.55 -9.03
C GLY A 158 17.64 -14.51 -9.40
N LYS A 159 17.60 -13.93 -10.59
CA LYS A 159 18.56 -12.90 -11.04
C LYS A 159 18.00 -11.51 -10.76
N VAL A 160 18.77 -10.71 -10.04
CA VAL A 160 18.43 -9.32 -9.70
C VAL A 160 18.92 -8.37 -10.79
N SER A 161 18.09 -7.44 -11.17
CA SER A 161 18.42 -6.29 -12.03
C SER A 161 17.70 -5.04 -11.55
N THR A 162 18.16 -3.85 -11.95
CA THR A 162 17.44 -2.61 -11.68
C THR A 162 16.44 -2.35 -12.80
N PHE A 163 15.16 -2.19 -12.45
CA PHE A 163 14.11 -1.83 -13.40
C PHE A 163 13.97 -0.32 -13.55
N LEU A 164 13.90 0.42 -12.43
CA LEU A 164 13.82 1.88 -12.43
C LEU A 164 14.81 2.50 -11.45
N THR A 165 15.26 3.71 -11.78
CA THR A 165 16.11 4.54 -10.93
C THR A 165 15.49 5.93 -10.73
N ASN A 166 15.97 6.66 -9.71
CA ASN A 166 15.56 8.04 -9.43
C ASN A 166 14.05 8.21 -9.11
N VAL A 167 13.39 7.17 -8.60
CA VAL A 167 12.01 7.24 -8.12
C VAL A 167 12.03 7.74 -6.68
N ALA A 168 11.97 9.05 -6.50
CA ALA A 168 12.06 9.68 -5.19
C ALA A 168 10.92 9.25 -4.27
N GLY A 169 11.25 8.77 -3.05
CA GLY A 169 10.28 8.32 -2.06
C GLY A 169 9.49 7.09 -2.49
N VAL A 170 10.09 6.24 -3.35
CA VAL A 170 9.44 5.00 -3.80
C VAL A 170 9.09 4.12 -2.59
N ASN A 171 7.85 3.62 -2.59
CA ASN A 171 7.29 2.72 -1.61
C ASN A 171 6.39 1.71 -2.34
N GLY A 172 5.06 1.84 -2.26
CA GLY A 172 4.08 0.90 -2.77
C GLY A 172 4.24 0.55 -4.26
N LEU A 173 4.09 -0.73 -4.57
CA LEU A 173 4.17 -1.31 -5.91
C LEU A 173 3.00 -2.24 -6.18
N LYS A 174 2.39 -2.16 -7.37
CA LYS A 174 1.40 -3.13 -7.82
C LYS A 174 1.53 -3.44 -9.30
N ALA A 175 1.82 -4.68 -9.64
CA ALA A 175 1.80 -5.17 -11.01
C ALA A 175 0.34 -5.48 -11.42
N VAL A 176 -0.13 -4.87 -12.52
CA VAL A 176 -1.45 -5.11 -13.08
C VAL A 176 -1.31 -5.25 -14.60
N GLY A 177 -1.53 -6.43 -15.12
CA GLY A 177 -1.25 -6.72 -16.53
C GLY A 177 0.22 -6.54 -16.87
N ASP A 178 0.53 -5.71 -17.87
CA ASP A 178 1.91 -5.39 -18.26
C ASP A 178 2.39 -4.04 -17.70
N GLU A 179 1.64 -3.43 -16.78
CA GLU A 179 1.98 -2.16 -16.14
C GLU A 179 2.38 -2.37 -14.69
N LEU A 180 3.31 -1.56 -14.20
CA LEU A 180 3.67 -1.46 -12.79
C LEU A 180 3.17 -0.13 -12.22
N PHE A 181 2.24 -0.18 -11.28
CA PHE A 181 1.76 0.99 -10.53
C PHE A 181 2.68 1.24 -9.34
N ILE A 182 2.96 2.51 -9.08
CA ILE A 182 4.07 2.93 -8.21
C ILE A 182 3.63 4.12 -7.36
N LEU A 183 3.90 4.06 -6.06
CA LEU A 183 3.86 5.20 -5.17
C LEU A 183 5.28 5.73 -4.97
N GLY A 184 5.50 7.00 -5.34
CA GLY A 184 6.78 7.68 -5.20
C GLY A 184 6.63 9.03 -4.50
N GLY A 185 6.82 9.05 -3.17
CA GLY A 185 6.43 10.19 -2.35
C GLY A 185 4.93 10.44 -2.47
N GLN A 186 4.54 11.65 -2.83
CA GLN A 186 3.12 11.99 -3.06
C GLN A 186 2.59 11.58 -4.44
N LYS A 187 3.44 11.09 -5.33
CA LYS A 187 3.02 10.76 -6.70
C LYS A 187 2.49 9.34 -6.78
N PHE A 188 1.30 9.20 -7.33
CA PHE A 188 0.80 7.95 -7.86
C PHE A 188 1.07 7.90 -9.35
N MET A 189 1.79 6.89 -9.80
CA MET A 189 2.32 6.76 -11.15
C MET A 189 2.12 5.34 -11.66
N LYS A 190 2.32 5.14 -12.97
CA LYS A 190 2.51 3.84 -13.58
C LYS A 190 3.71 3.83 -14.52
N ALA A 191 4.33 2.68 -14.67
CA ALA A 191 5.39 2.40 -15.62
C ALA A 191 4.94 1.35 -16.64
N ASP A 192 5.29 1.55 -17.90
CA ASP A 192 5.18 0.50 -18.92
C ASP A 192 6.33 -0.52 -18.77
N SER A 193 6.30 -1.60 -19.56
CA SER A 193 7.34 -2.65 -19.55
C SER A 193 8.75 -2.14 -19.91
N ARG A 194 8.88 -0.94 -20.51
CA ARG A 194 10.15 -0.27 -20.83
C ARG A 194 10.60 0.70 -19.75
N GLY A 195 9.79 0.90 -18.69
CA GLY A 195 10.07 1.83 -17.60
C GLY A 195 9.68 3.29 -17.88
N ASN A 196 8.85 3.57 -18.89
CA ASN A 196 8.35 4.92 -19.11
C ASN A 196 7.29 5.25 -18.05
N LEU A 197 7.54 6.32 -17.28
CA LEU A 197 6.67 6.73 -16.18
C LEU A 197 5.57 7.69 -16.65
N THR A 198 4.35 7.46 -16.20
CA THR A 198 3.20 8.36 -16.35
C THR A 198 2.60 8.63 -14.98
N GLN A 199 2.46 9.90 -14.60
CA GLN A 199 1.78 10.29 -13.36
C GLN A 199 0.27 10.23 -13.54
N ILE A 200 -0.43 9.64 -12.57
CA ILE A 200 -1.90 9.51 -12.53
C ILE A 200 -2.48 10.56 -11.59
N ALA A 201 -1.93 10.67 -10.38
CA ALA A 201 -2.44 11.57 -9.35
C ALA A 201 -1.32 12.13 -8.46
N MET A 202 -1.67 13.17 -7.67
CA MET A 202 -0.83 13.74 -6.63
C MET A 202 -1.58 13.67 -5.30
N LEU A 203 -1.12 12.83 -4.39
CA LEU A 203 -1.69 12.63 -3.07
C LEU A 203 -1.33 13.79 -2.14
N SER A 204 -2.05 13.94 -1.04
CA SER A 204 -1.73 14.94 0.00
C SER A 204 -0.58 14.51 0.93
N CYS A 205 -0.21 13.22 0.91
CA CYS A 205 0.85 12.63 1.74
C CYS A 205 1.64 11.58 0.96
N GLY A 206 2.77 11.10 1.50
CA GLY A 206 3.53 10.02 0.90
C GLY A 206 2.73 8.71 0.94
N GLY A 207 2.48 8.14 -0.26
CA GLY A 207 1.74 6.89 -0.39
C GLY A 207 2.56 5.70 0.12
N ASP A 208 1.86 4.71 0.68
CA ASP A 208 2.45 3.49 1.26
C ASP A 208 2.03 2.24 0.47
N GLY A 209 0.81 1.75 0.62
CA GLY A 209 0.28 0.63 -0.13
C GLY A 209 -0.74 1.04 -1.21
N LEU A 210 -0.95 0.17 -2.21
CA LEU A 210 -1.94 0.38 -3.26
C LEU A 210 -2.55 -0.93 -3.76
N GLU A 211 -3.87 -0.94 -3.92
CA GLU A 211 -4.62 -2.08 -4.46
C GLU A 211 -5.66 -1.66 -5.49
N PRO A 212 -5.76 -2.37 -6.65
CA PRO A 212 -6.78 -2.07 -7.65
C PRO A 212 -8.17 -2.46 -7.14
N VAL A 213 -9.14 -1.59 -7.38
CA VAL A 213 -10.56 -1.84 -7.05
C VAL A 213 -11.33 -2.42 -8.24
N GLY A 214 -10.86 -2.14 -9.43
CA GLY A 214 -11.50 -2.42 -10.70
C GLY A 214 -11.69 -1.13 -11.51
N ASN A 215 -11.99 -1.25 -12.78
CA ASN A 215 -12.19 -0.13 -13.72
C ASN A 215 -11.01 0.87 -13.81
N GLY A 216 -9.82 0.45 -13.37
CA GLY A 216 -8.64 1.32 -13.30
C GLY A 216 -8.54 2.17 -12.04
N ASP A 217 -9.47 2.04 -11.11
CA ASP A 217 -9.48 2.73 -9.82
C ASP A 217 -8.62 1.99 -8.79
N PHE A 218 -8.14 2.71 -7.78
CA PHE A 218 -7.26 2.19 -6.73
C PHE A 218 -7.67 2.65 -5.33
N LEU A 219 -7.40 1.79 -4.35
CA LEU A 219 -7.28 2.17 -2.94
C LEU A 219 -5.81 2.41 -2.65
N ILE A 220 -5.51 3.51 -1.96
CA ILE A 220 -4.14 3.90 -1.62
C ILE A 220 -4.09 4.29 -0.15
N THR A 221 -3.09 3.78 0.57
CA THR A 221 -2.79 4.21 1.93
C THR A 221 -1.66 5.22 1.95
N CYS A 222 -1.62 6.05 2.99
CA CYS A 222 -0.46 6.81 3.41
C CYS A 222 -0.13 6.44 4.86
N TRP A 223 1.09 6.07 5.13
CA TRP A 223 1.54 5.64 6.45
C TRP A 223 1.13 6.57 7.60
N ALA A 224 0.98 7.87 7.30
CA ALA A 224 0.54 8.88 8.26
C ALA A 224 -0.91 8.70 8.77
N GLY A 225 -1.70 7.79 8.19
CA GLY A 225 -3.06 7.50 8.64
C GLY A 225 -4.17 7.87 7.66
N HIS A 226 -3.90 7.89 6.35
CA HIS A 226 -4.95 8.11 5.34
C HIS A 226 -5.22 6.87 4.51
N ILE A 227 -6.47 6.75 4.07
CA ILE A 227 -6.89 5.85 2.99
C ILE A 227 -7.63 6.68 1.95
N PHE A 228 -7.21 6.56 0.70
CA PHE A 228 -7.81 7.24 -0.45
C PHE A 228 -8.44 6.24 -1.41
N TYR A 229 -9.52 6.66 -2.05
CA TYR A 229 -10.00 6.11 -3.30
C TYR A 229 -9.52 7.02 -4.43
N VAL A 230 -8.83 6.46 -5.41
CA VAL A 230 -8.28 7.21 -6.54
C VAL A 230 -8.86 6.63 -7.82
N THR A 231 -9.57 7.45 -8.58
CA THR A 231 -10.16 7.02 -9.85
C THR A 231 -9.13 6.92 -10.97
N ALA A 232 -9.44 6.19 -12.02
CA ALA A 232 -8.57 6.03 -13.19
C ALA A 232 -8.16 7.37 -13.86
N ASP A 233 -9.02 8.42 -13.74
CA ASP A 233 -8.72 9.77 -14.20
C ASP A 233 -8.00 10.65 -13.16
N GLY A 234 -7.56 10.07 -12.03
CA GLY A 234 -6.74 10.69 -11.02
C GLY A 234 -7.47 11.54 -9.99
N LYS A 235 -8.81 11.48 -9.92
CA LYS A 235 -9.56 12.13 -8.83
C LYS A 235 -9.35 11.38 -7.52
N ILE A 236 -9.21 12.11 -6.43
CA ILE A 236 -8.91 11.58 -5.11
C ILE A 236 -10.08 11.86 -4.17
N GLU A 237 -10.52 10.82 -3.47
CA GLU A 237 -11.51 10.87 -2.41
C GLU A 237 -10.88 10.33 -1.11
N THR A 238 -10.91 11.12 -0.02
CA THR A 238 -10.42 10.67 1.28
C THR A 238 -11.48 9.82 1.96
N LEU A 239 -11.16 8.55 2.18
CA LEU A 239 -12.06 7.59 2.83
C LEU A 239 -11.83 7.51 4.35
N LEU A 240 -10.59 7.69 4.78
CA LEU A 240 -10.19 7.63 6.20
C LEU A 240 -9.09 8.63 6.46
N ASP A 241 -9.17 9.29 7.63
CA ASP A 241 -8.11 10.10 8.22
C ASP A 241 -8.01 9.77 9.72
N THR A 242 -6.88 9.22 10.12
CA THR A 242 -6.59 8.84 11.51
C THR A 242 -5.36 9.52 12.07
N GLN A 243 -4.85 10.58 11.41
CA GLN A 243 -3.62 11.29 11.81
C GLN A 243 -3.70 11.85 13.22
N GLU A 244 -4.82 12.51 13.58
CA GLU A 244 -5.01 13.04 14.93
C GLU A 244 -5.03 11.94 16.01
N LYS A 245 -5.51 10.73 15.64
CA LYS A 245 -5.53 9.56 16.52
C LYS A 245 -4.19 8.83 16.55
N LYS A 246 -3.22 9.24 15.74
CA LYS A 246 -1.90 8.60 15.58
C LYS A 246 -1.99 7.10 15.26
N VAL A 247 -2.98 6.71 14.47
CA VAL A 247 -3.11 5.34 13.97
C VAL A 247 -2.59 5.31 12.54
N ASN A 248 -1.53 4.54 12.31
CA ASN A 248 -0.94 4.40 10.99
C ASN A 248 -1.83 3.54 10.08
N THR A 249 -1.72 3.76 8.78
CA THR A 249 -2.23 2.90 7.72
C THR A 249 -1.06 2.55 6.81
N ALA A 250 -0.45 1.38 7.08
CA ALA A 250 0.68 0.88 6.29
C ALA A 250 0.17 0.26 4.97
N ASP A 251 0.85 -0.69 4.41
CA ASP A 251 0.41 -1.36 3.19
C ASP A 251 -1.00 -1.98 3.36
N LEU A 252 -1.69 -2.32 2.28
CA LEU A 252 -3.05 -2.85 2.35
C LEU A 252 -3.26 -4.05 1.43
N ALA A 253 -4.31 -4.82 1.71
CA ALA A 253 -4.89 -5.77 0.78
C ALA A 253 -6.38 -5.47 0.57
N TYR A 254 -6.90 -5.87 -0.59
CA TYR A 254 -8.31 -5.68 -0.93
C TYR A 254 -8.95 -6.94 -1.53
N ASP A 255 -10.07 -7.34 -0.94
CA ASP A 255 -10.96 -8.37 -1.51
C ASP A 255 -11.99 -7.66 -2.42
N ASN A 256 -11.77 -7.69 -3.72
CA ASN A 256 -12.64 -7.06 -4.70
C ASN A 256 -14.00 -7.75 -4.89
N ILE A 257 -14.17 -8.97 -4.38
CA ILE A 257 -15.46 -9.69 -4.41
C ILE A 257 -16.32 -9.27 -3.22
N LYS A 258 -15.71 -9.25 -2.04
CA LYS A 258 -16.40 -8.89 -0.79
C LYS A 258 -16.33 -7.39 -0.50
N HIS A 259 -15.54 -6.63 -1.24
CA HIS A 259 -15.25 -5.21 -1.01
C HIS A 259 -14.69 -4.93 0.39
N ILE A 260 -13.73 -5.74 0.84
CA ILE A 260 -13.13 -5.61 2.17
C ILE A 260 -11.66 -5.24 2.03
N LEU A 261 -11.24 -4.18 2.74
CA LEU A 261 -9.84 -3.78 2.91
C LEU A 261 -9.31 -4.39 4.21
N TYR A 262 -8.05 -4.79 4.17
CA TYR A 262 -7.28 -5.22 5.34
C TYR A 262 -6.07 -4.31 5.45
N VAL A 263 -5.91 -3.64 6.58
CA VAL A 263 -4.92 -2.56 6.77
C VAL A 263 -4.14 -2.81 8.05
N PRO A 264 -2.82 -3.05 7.96
CA PRO A 264 -1.96 -3.10 9.13
C PRO A 264 -1.72 -1.70 9.69
N THR A 265 -1.61 -1.60 11.01
CA THR A 265 -1.54 -0.31 11.70
C THR A 265 -0.15 0.05 12.21
N PHE A 266 0.87 -0.65 11.77
CA PHE A 266 2.28 -0.45 12.13
C PHE A 266 2.46 -0.35 13.65
N TRP A 267 2.71 0.86 14.20
CA TRP A 267 2.86 1.06 15.65
C TRP A 267 1.60 0.76 16.47
N GLY A 268 0.45 0.61 15.83
CA GLY A 268 -0.79 0.20 16.48
C GLY A 268 -0.84 -1.29 16.83
N ASN A 269 0.10 -2.11 16.30
CA ASN A 269 0.21 -3.55 16.53
C ASN A 269 -1.08 -4.33 16.24
N LYS A 270 -1.82 -3.90 15.20
CA LYS A 270 -3.10 -4.48 14.78
C LYS A 270 -3.20 -4.59 13.29
N VAL A 271 -4.08 -5.47 12.84
CA VAL A 271 -4.67 -5.43 11.50
C VAL A 271 -6.13 -5.02 11.65
N MET A 272 -6.59 -4.11 10.80
CA MET A 272 -7.99 -3.66 10.75
C MET A 272 -8.63 -4.08 9.44
N ALA A 273 -9.93 -4.38 9.46
CA ALA A 273 -10.70 -4.59 8.24
C ALA A 273 -11.83 -3.58 8.12
N TYR A 274 -12.03 -3.13 6.88
CA TYR A 274 -13.08 -2.18 6.52
C TYR A 274 -13.86 -2.67 5.31
N LYS A 275 -15.17 -2.44 5.31
CA LYS A 275 -16.03 -2.59 4.15
C LYS A 275 -16.00 -1.30 3.34
N LEU A 276 -15.67 -1.40 2.05
CA LEU A 276 -15.88 -0.30 1.09
C LEU A 276 -17.35 -0.30 0.65
N ILE A 277 -18.00 0.81 0.82
CA ILE A 277 -19.42 1.01 0.45
C ILE A 277 -19.49 2.16 -0.53
N THR A 278 -20.15 1.93 -1.68
CA THR A 278 -20.51 3.00 -2.60
C THR A 278 -21.80 3.67 -2.09
N THR A 279 -21.76 4.97 -1.89
CA THR A 279 -22.95 5.77 -1.51
C THR A 279 -23.63 6.22 -2.79
N LYS A 280 -24.96 6.09 -2.82
CA LYS A 280 -25.77 6.54 -3.96
C LYS A 280 -25.99 8.05 -3.90
#